data_5122e45c8996fd3d04732575c00758d2
#
_entry.id   5122e45c8996fd3d04732575c00758d2
#
_cell.length_a   1.000
_cell.length_b   1.000
_cell.length_c   1.000
_cell.angle_alpha   90.00
_cell.angle_beta   90.00
_cell.angle_gamma   90.00
#
_symmetry.space_group_name_H-M   'P 1'
#
loop_
_entity.id
_entity.type
_entity.pdbx_description
1 polymer ?
#
loop_
_entity_poly.entity_id
_entity_poly.type
_entity_poly.pdbx_seq_one_letter_code
_entity_poly.pdbx_strand_id
1 'polypeptide(L)'
;MINKPSRLLGTALLAASMAMSGAYAAPTFNTGSFDFGAATNSTANVTTATSFPLTPPSISPSNPSGDFTLISLPATLTLPAGAVDFDLTGCCNWFDAGLGTFIGTVAPVRTQTSSTSATWEVEGQLTLGSDWGNVGAVMPASMTWNFVQPASTATTTVSGNFQAGASVPEPGTLALLGLGLAGLAAARRRRQ
;
A
#
# COMPACT_ATOMS: atom_id res chain seq x y z
N MET A 1 63.56 -55.85 -18.21
CA MET A 1 62.13 -55.92 -18.22
C MET A 1 61.62 -54.82 -17.29
N ILE A 2 61.12 -53.76 -17.89
CA ILE A 2 60.78 -52.55 -17.15
C ILE A 2 59.24 -52.48 -17.07
N ASN A 3 58.68 -52.70 -15.86
CA ASN A 3 57.24 -52.55 -15.61
C ASN A 3 56.94 -51.06 -15.42
N LYS A 4 56.14 -50.46 -16.32
CA LYS A 4 55.53 -49.15 -16.16
C LYS A 4 54.25 -49.29 -15.32
N PRO A 5 54.10 -48.52 -14.24
CA PRO A 5 52.81 -48.39 -13.60
C PRO A 5 52.00 -47.37 -14.34
N SER A 6 50.86 -47.83 -14.85
CA SER A 6 49.80 -46.98 -15.42
C SER A 6 49.19 -46.10 -14.34
N ARG A 7 49.39 -44.79 -14.48
CA ARG A 7 48.74 -43.78 -13.66
C ARG A 7 47.29 -43.63 -14.15
N LEU A 8 46.36 -44.26 -13.42
CA LEU A 8 44.95 -43.90 -13.51
C LEU A 8 44.75 -42.54 -12.83
N LEU A 9 44.79 -41.46 -13.63
CA LEU A 9 44.25 -40.20 -13.20
C LEU A 9 42.73 -40.31 -13.18
N GLY A 10 42.19 -40.62 -12.01
CA GLY A 10 40.79 -40.43 -11.73
C GLY A 10 40.50 -38.94 -11.61
N THR A 11 40.06 -38.34 -12.70
CA THR A 11 39.42 -37.04 -12.69
C THR A 11 38.08 -37.18 -11.98
N ALA A 12 38.10 -37.00 -10.65
CA ALA A 12 36.89 -36.71 -9.89
C ALA A 12 36.40 -35.35 -10.33
N LEU A 13 35.50 -35.36 -11.32
CA LEU A 13 34.69 -34.17 -11.68
C LEU A 13 33.75 -33.94 -10.50
N LEU A 14 34.20 -33.11 -9.56
CA LEU A 14 33.34 -32.59 -8.50
C LEU A 14 32.37 -31.60 -9.23
N ALA A 15 31.24 -32.13 -9.64
CA ALA A 15 30.09 -31.31 -10.01
C ALA A 15 29.61 -30.64 -8.73
N ALA A 16 30.23 -29.51 -8.37
CA ALA A 16 29.64 -28.57 -7.45
C ALA A 16 28.43 -27.99 -8.16
N SER A 17 27.29 -28.67 -8.03
CA SER A 17 25.99 -28.07 -8.27
C SER A 17 25.84 -26.97 -7.21
N MET A 18 26.34 -25.79 -7.54
CA MET A 18 25.92 -24.57 -6.88
C MET A 18 24.42 -24.46 -7.17
N ALA A 19 23.62 -24.97 -6.25
CA ALA A 19 22.26 -24.50 -6.09
C ALA A 19 22.40 -23.01 -5.77
N MET A 20 22.47 -22.18 -6.80
CA MET A 20 22.16 -20.78 -6.68
C MET A 20 20.66 -20.74 -6.33
N SER A 21 20.35 -20.88 -5.05
CA SER A 21 19.17 -20.30 -4.49
C SER A 21 19.34 -18.80 -4.75
N GLY A 22 18.86 -18.34 -5.89
CA GLY A 22 18.78 -16.91 -6.16
C GLY A 22 17.96 -16.33 -5.02
N ALA A 23 18.63 -15.72 -4.05
CA ALA A 23 17.97 -14.86 -3.11
C ALA A 23 17.38 -13.75 -3.99
N TYR A 24 16.11 -13.89 -4.34
CA TYR A 24 15.38 -12.79 -4.96
C TYR A 24 15.44 -11.65 -3.94
N ALA A 25 16.12 -10.58 -4.29
CA ALA A 25 16.08 -9.36 -3.48
C ALA A 25 14.62 -8.95 -3.36
N ALA A 26 14.18 -8.70 -2.13
CA ALA A 26 12.82 -8.21 -1.92
C ALA A 26 12.61 -6.92 -2.74
N PRO A 27 11.44 -6.75 -3.36
CA PRO A 27 11.15 -5.58 -4.19
C PRO A 27 11.22 -4.30 -3.35
N THR A 28 11.72 -3.22 -3.94
CA THR A 28 11.70 -1.90 -3.30
C THR A 28 10.34 -1.26 -3.52
N PHE A 29 9.70 -0.83 -2.43
CA PHE A 29 8.43 -0.12 -2.51
C PHE A 29 8.64 1.38 -2.73
N ASN A 30 7.90 1.96 -3.66
CA ASN A 30 7.85 3.40 -3.92
C ASN A 30 6.43 3.93 -3.82
N THR A 31 5.47 3.30 -4.49
CA THR A 31 4.07 3.71 -4.49
C THR A 31 3.14 2.56 -4.86
N GLY A 32 1.96 2.56 -4.30
CA GLY A 32 0.94 1.58 -4.64
C GLY A 32 -0.37 1.82 -3.90
N SER A 33 -1.39 1.09 -4.30
CA SER A 33 -2.69 1.10 -3.64
C SER A 33 -3.33 -0.28 -3.65
N PHE A 34 -4.28 -0.50 -2.76
CA PHE A 34 -5.18 -1.63 -2.80
C PHE A 34 -6.56 -1.22 -2.28
N ASP A 35 -7.58 -1.87 -2.79
CA ASP A 35 -8.93 -1.77 -2.22
C ASP A 35 -9.03 -2.68 -1.01
N PHE A 36 -10.01 -2.42 -0.15
CA PHE A 36 -10.30 -3.31 0.97
C PHE A 36 -11.80 -3.35 1.28
N GLY A 37 -12.21 -4.45 1.87
CA GLY A 37 -13.51 -4.62 2.48
C GLY A 37 -13.37 -4.90 3.97
N ALA A 38 -14.39 -4.59 4.74
CA ALA A 38 -14.47 -4.96 6.15
C ALA A 38 -15.90 -5.39 6.48
N ALA A 39 -16.03 -6.30 7.45
CA ALA A 39 -17.33 -6.69 7.97
C ALA A 39 -17.66 -5.88 9.21
N THR A 40 -18.89 -5.43 9.32
CA THR A 40 -19.43 -4.81 10.53
C THR A 40 -20.86 -5.26 10.74
N ASN A 41 -21.22 -5.45 12.00
CA ASN A 41 -22.61 -5.70 12.43
C ASN A 41 -23.27 -4.39 12.92
N SER A 42 -22.65 -3.25 12.65
CA SER A 42 -23.15 -1.96 13.09
C SER A 42 -24.43 -1.59 12.34
N THR A 43 -25.43 -1.20 13.10
CA THR A 43 -26.66 -0.55 12.63
C THR A 43 -26.64 0.96 12.96
N ALA A 44 -25.49 1.47 13.39
CA ALA A 44 -25.33 2.89 13.66
C ALA A 44 -25.58 3.72 12.41
N ASN A 45 -26.26 4.84 12.59
CA ASN A 45 -26.59 5.72 11.47
C ASN A 45 -25.31 6.32 10.86
N VAL A 46 -25.02 5.95 9.63
CA VAL A 46 -23.78 6.38 8.92
C VAL A 46 -23.67 7.89 8.75
N THR A 47 -24.79 8.63 8.83
CA THR A 47 -24.77 10.09 8.67
C THR A 47 -24.31 10.83 9.94
N THR A 48 -24.43 10.20 11.09
CA THR A 48 -24.13 10.80 12.40
C THR A 48 -23.06 10.06 13.17
N ALA A 49 -22.91 8.75 12.95
CA ALA A 49 -21.92 7.95 13.66
C ALA A 49 -20.50 8.30 13.21
N THR A 50 -19.60 8.25 14.16
CA THR A 50 -18.16 8.44 13.98
C THR A 50 -17.35 7.21 14.37
N SER A 51 -18.00 6.20 14.97
CA SER A 51 -17.38 4.94 15.36
C SER A 51 -18.16 3.74 14.82
N PHE A 52 -17.43 2.80 14.21
CA PHE A 52 -17.99 1.61 13.59
C PHE A 52 -17.21 0.37 14.03
N PRO A 53 -17.79 -0.49 14.89
CA PRO A 53 -17.15 -1.74 15.28
C PRO A 53 -17.06 -2.69 14.08
N LEU A 54 -15.88 -3.24 13.85
CA LEU A 54 -15.63 -4.26 12.85
C LEU A 54 -15.64 -5.66 13.49
N THR A 55 -16.21 -6.64 12.80
CA THR A 55 -16.29 -8.02 13.28
C THR A 55 -16.01 -9.00 12.13
N PRO A 56 -14.82 -9.62 12.07
CA PRO A 56 -13.64 -9.41 12.93
C PRO A 56 -13.02 -8.03 12.77
N PRO A 57 -12.16 -7.59 13.72
CA PRO A 57 -11.47 -6.30 13.64
C PRO A 57 -10.33 -6.35 12.61
N SER A 58 -10.69 -6.47 11.36
CA SER A 58 -9.77 -6.61 10.24
C SER A 58 -10.37 -6.08 8.96
N ILE A 59 -9.48 -5.72 8.03
CA ILE A 59 -9.80 -5.42 6.64
C ILE A 59 -9.25 -6.51 5.73
N SER A 60 -9.90 -6.77 4.61
CA SER A 60 -9.48 -7.74 3.60
C SER A 60 -8.99 -7.00 2.36
N PRO A 61 -7.67 -6.93 2.13
CA PRO A 61 -7.10 -6.28 0.95
C PRO A 61 -7.49 -7.01 -0.34
N SER A 62 -7.64 -6.25 -1.42
CA SER A 62 -7.96 -6.75 -2.76
C SER A 62 -7.44 -5.76 -3.81
N ASN A 63 -7.46 -6.16 -5.08
CA ASN A 63 -7.15 -5.30 -6.23
C ASN A 63 -5.85 -4.48 -6.07
N PRO A 64 -4.69 -5.13 -5.81
CA PRO A 64 -3.44 -4.41 -5.66
C PRO A 64 -3.05 -3.68 -6.95
N SER A 65 -2.45 -2.50 -6.82
CA SER A 65 -1.86 -1.73 -7.90
C SER A 65 -0.49 -1.19 -7.51
N GLY A 66 0.27 -0.70 -8.51
CA GLY A 66 1.64 -0.24 -8.28
C GLY A 66 2.51 -1.34 -7.69
N ASP A 67 3.38 -0.99 -6.77
CA ASP A 67 4.34 -1.94 -6.19
C ASP A 67 3.67 -3.04 -5.36
N PHE A 68 2.43 -2.84 -4.85
CA PHE A 68 1.69 -3.90 -4.17
C PHE A 68 1.39 -5.12 -5.05
N THR A 69 1.51 -5.01 -6.37
CA THR A 69 1.43 -6.16 -7.29
C THR A 69 2.64 -7.09 -7.24
N LEU A 70 3.74 -6.63 -6.64
CA LEU A 70 5.01 -7.36 -6.56
C LEU A 70 5.06 -8.37 -5.41
N ILE A 71 4.10 -8.30 -4.50
CA ILE A 71 3.97 -9.19 -3.34
C ILE A 71 2.58 -9.82 -3.29
N SER A 72 2.44 -10.85 -2.49
CA SER A 72 1.13 -11.40 -2.16
C SER A 72 0.54 -10.63 -0.99
N LEU A 73 -0.56 -9.92 -1.21
CA LEU A 73 -1.27 -9.26 -0.11
C LEU A 73 -1.78 -10.31 0.90
N PRO A 74 -1.71 -10.01 2.21
CA PRO A 74 -2.29 -10.88 3.23
C PRO A 74 -3.81 -10.98 3.05
N ALA A 75 -4.40 -12.09 3.45
CA ALA A 75 -5.86 -12.26 3.37
C ALA A 75 -6.60 -11.25 4.25
N THR A 76 -5.97 -10.83 5.35
CA THR A 76 -6.53 -9.84 6.28
C THR A 76 -5.42 -8.99 6.91
N LEU A 77 -5.73 -7.72 7.16
CA LEU A 77 -4.92 -6.81 7.96
C LEU A 77 -5.64 -6.54 9.27
N THR A 78 -4.97 -6.72 10.39
CA THR A 78 -5.57 -6.57 11.72
C THR A 78 -5.62 -5.10 12.14
N LEU A 79 -6.75 -4.67 12.67
CA LEU A 79 -6.93 -3.38 13.31
C LEU A 79 -6.91 -3.57 14.84
N PRO A 80 -5.85 -3.12 15.54
CA PRO A 80 -5.71 -3.38 16.98
C PRO A 80 -6.84 -2.82 17.84
N ALA A 81 -7.45 -1.72 17.42
CA ALA A 81 -8.49 -1.04 18.18
C ALA A 81 -9.86 -1.75 18.15
N GLY A 82 -10.06 -2.74 17.29
CA GLY A 82 -11.33 -3.48 17.17
C GLY A 82 -12.51 -2.67 16.61
N ALA A 83 -12.37 -1.36 16.51
CA ALA A 83 -13.34 -0.44 15.92
C ALA A 83 -12.61 0.65 15.14
N VAL A 84 -13.25 1.16 14.11
CA VAL A 84 -12.83 2.36 13.42
C VAL A 84 -13.51 3.54 14.09
N ASP A 85 -12.74 4.37 14.77
CA ASP A 85 -13.22 5.55 15.50
C ASP A 85 -12.61 6.81 14.89
N PHE A 86 -13.41 7.52 14.11
CA PHE A 86 -13.00 8.71 13.38
C PHE A 86 -12.93 9.98 14.22
N ASP A 87 -13.31 9.94 15.50
CA ASP A 87 -13.11 11.06 16.42
C ASP A 87 -11.68 11.08 17.02
N LEU A 88 -10.91 9.99 16.81
CA LEU A 88 -9.59 9.83 17.39
C LEU A 88 -8.48 10.05 16.35
N THR A 89 -7.52 10.89 16.70
CA THR A 89 -6.23 10.90 16.01
C THR A 89 -5.55 9.55 16.21
N GLY A 90 -5.02 8.97 15.11
CA GLY A 90 -4.45 7.62 15.15
C GLY A 90 -5.49 6.51 14.98
N CYS A 91 -6.68 6.83 14.50
CA CYS A 91 -7.67 5.87 14.06
C CYS A 91 -7.13 5.00 12.92
N CYS A 92 -7.76 3.85 12.78
CA CYS A 92 -7.68 3.05 11.57
C CYS A 92 -6.29 2.44 11.30
N ASN A 93 -5.46 2.39 12.34
CA ASN A 93 -4.15 1.76 12.26
C ASN A 93 -4.30 0.27 11.96
N TRP A 94 -3.43 -0.24 11.11
CA TRP A 94 -3.32 -1.68 10.87
C TRP A 94 -1.86 -2.12 10.91
N PHE A 95 -1.67 -3.40 11.15
CA PHE A 95 -0.36 -4.03 11.24
C PHE A 95 -0.33 -5.35 10.47
N ASP A 96 0.74 -5.55 9.73
CA ASP A 96 1.17 -6.82 9.14
C ASP A 96 2.70 -6.85 9.09
N ALA A 97 3.29 -7.96 9.52
CA ALA A 97 4.74 -8.07 9.64
C ALA A 97 5.46 -8.00 8.29
N GLY A 98 4.85 -8.55 7.24
CA GLY A 98 5.37 -8.53 5.87
C GLY A 98 5.15 -7.18 5.19
N LEU A 99 3.89 -6.77 5.14
CA LEU A 99 3.47 -5.57 4.45
C LEU A 99 3.93 -4.29 5.15
N GLY A 100 3.76 -4.22 6.48
CA GLY A 100 4.16 -3.06 7.28
C GLY A 100 3.12 -2.62 8.29
N THR A 101 3.24 -1.37 8.72
CA THR A 101 2.35 -0.73 9.70
C THR A 101 1.86 0.60 9.17
N PHE A 102 0.56 0.78 9.10
CA PHE A 102 -0.05 2.09 8.86
C PHE A 102 -0.50 2.72 10.17
N ILE A 103 -0.19 3.99 10.34
CA ILE A 103 -0.60 4.81 11.47
C ILE A 103 -1.22 6.09 10.94
N GLY A 104 -2.49 6.34 11.26
CA GLY A 104 -3.14 7.62 11.00
C GLY A 104 -2.53 8.71 11.87
N THR A 105 -2.03 9.77 11.25
CA THR A 105 -1.32 10.86 11.94
C THR A 105 -2.14 12.13 12.07
N VAL A 106 -3.20 12.24 11.28
CA VAL A 106 -4.12 13.38 11.26
C VAL A 106 -5.51 12.90 11.67
N ALA A 107 -6.30 13.78 12.27
CA ALA A 107 -7.69 13.48 12.57
C ALA A 107 -8.45 13.20 11.26
N PRO A 108 -9.24 12.12 11.20
CA PRO A 108 -10.00 11.76 10.02
C PRO A 108 -10.95 12.87 9.58
N VAL A 109 -11.11 13.01 8.28
CA VAL A 109 -12.00 14.02 7.68
C VAL A 109 -13.16 13.32 6.98
N ARG A 110 -14.37 13.72 7.33
CA ARG A 110 -15.56 13.29 6.59
C ARG A 110 -15.64 14.09 5.29
N THR A 111 -15.42 13.43 4.15
CA THR A 111 -15.36 14.08 2.83
C THR A 111 -16.69 14.04 2.09
N GLN A 112 -17.53 13.04 2.39
CA GLN A 112 -18.85 12.91 1.77
C GLN A 112 -19.88 12.35 2.76
N THR A 113 -21.11 12.85 2.69
CA THR A 113 -22.25 12.32 3.44
C THR A 113 -23.52 12.41 2.60
N SER A 114 -24.25 11.30 2.51
CA SER A 114 -25.61 11.25 1.99
C SER A 114 -26.55 10.66 3.05
N SER A 115 -27.82 10.53 2.76
CA SER A 115 -28.76 9.88 3.70
C SER A 115 -28.42 8.41 4.01
N THR A 116 -27.61 7.76 3.16
CA THR A 116 -27.32 6.33 3.23
C THR A 116 -25.83 6.02 3.16
N SER A 117 -24.96 7.00 3.05
CA SER A 117 -23.53 6.77 2.96
C SER A 117 -22.70 7.86 3.62
N ALA A 118 -21.53 7.50 4.10
CA ALA A 118 -20.51 8.42 4.57
C ALA A 118 -19.15 7.96 4.06
N THR A 119 -18.32 8.92 3.65
CA THR A 119 -16.93 8.69 3.26
C THR A 119 -16.02 9.43 4.21
N TRP A 120 -15.00 8.76 4.69
CA TRP A 120 -13.98 9.30 5.56
C TRP A 120 -12.61 9.12 4.93
N GLU A 121 -11.76 10.11 5.10
CA GLU A 121 -10.37 10.09 4.68
C GLU A 121 -9.46 10.19 5.88
N VAL A 122 -8.47 9.31 5.94
CA VAL A 122 -7.49 9.21 7.01
C VAL A 122 -6.10 9.34 6.40
N GLU A 123 -5.41 10.40 6.73
CA GLU A 123 -4.03 10.59 6.34
C GLU A 123 -3.09 10.04 7.41
N GLY A 124 -1.98 9.45 6.99
CA GLY A 124 -1.04 8.82 7.90
C GLY A 124 0.28 8.47 7.24
N GLN A 125 0.95 7.51 7.86
CA GLN A 125 2.24 7.01 7.41
C GLN A 125 2.23 5.49 7.35
N LEU A 126 2.82 4.95 6.29
CA LEU A 126 3.16 3.54 6.16
C LEU A 126 4.63 3.35 6.49
N THR A 127 4.92 2.50 7.47
CA THR A 127 6.25 1.96 7.72
C THR A 127 6.34 0.58 7.09
N LEU A 128 7.26 0.36 6.18
CA LEU A 128 7.37 -0.87 5.40
C LEU A 128 7.85 -2.06 6.23
N GLY A 129 7.22 -3.21 6.02
CA GLY A 129 7.56 -4.49 6.66
C GLY A 129 8.60 -5.31 5.90
N SER A 130 8.70 -6.61 6.26
CA SER A 130 9.78 -7.50 5.80
C SER A 130 9.70 -7.93 4.33
N ASP A 131 8.56 -7.78 3.68
CA ASP A 131 8.39 -8.17 2.26
C ASP A 131 9.07 -7.19 1.30
N TRP A 132 9.54 -6.06 1.82
CA TRP A 132 10.15 -4.99 1.04
C TRP A 132 11.66 -4.90 1.24
N GLY A 133 12.40 -4.62 0.17
CA GLY A 133 13.85 -4.40 0.22
C GLY A 133 14.27 -3.15 0.97
N ASN A 134 13.35 -2.20 1.15
CA ASN A 134 13.53 -0.97 1.92
C ASN A 134 12.76 -1.01 3.26
N VAL A 135 12.81 -2.14 3.95
CA VAL A 135 12.24 -2.36 5.30
C VAL A 135 12.50 -1.17 6.23
N GLY A 136 11.46 -0.78 6.96
CA GLY A 136 11.53 0.34 7.90
C GLY A 136 11.47 1.73 7.27
N ALA A 137 11.46 1.82 5.93
CA ALA A 137 11.20 3.11 5.29
C ALA A 137 9.79 3.60 5.62
N VAL A 138 9.68 4.90 5.88
CA VAL A 138 8.41 5.56 6.23
C VAL A 138 8.00 6.45 5.08
N MET A 139 6.74 6.36 4.68
CA MET A 139 6.20 7.16 3.59
C MET A 139 4.78 7.64 3.88
N PRO A 140 4.34 8.75 3.25
CA PRO A 140 2.97 9.19 3.34
C PRO A 140 2.01 8.11 2.84
N ALA A 141 0.88 7.99 3.50
CA ALA A 141 -0.17 7.07 3.09
C ALA A 141 -1.54 7.63 3.50
N SER A 142 -2.57 7.19 2.81
CA SER A 142 -3.95 7.54 3.13
C SER A 142 -4.88 6.35 3.01
N MET A 143 -5.96 6.38 3.76
CA MET A 143 -7.06 5.42 3.67
C MET A 143 -8.37 6.17 3.44
N THR A 144 -9.11 5.75 2.44
CA THR A 144 -10.50 6.21 2.23
C THR A 144 -11.44 5.11 2.69
N TRP A 145 -12.38 5.44 3.57
CA TRP A 145 -13.38 4.53 4.10
C TRP A 145 -14.76 4.92 3.59
N ASN A 146 -15.48 3.98 3.02
CA ASN A 146 -16.84 4.15 2.54
C ASN A 146 -17.79 3.27 3.34
N PHE A 147 -18.72 3.89 4.02
CA PHE A 147 -19.79 3.25 4.78
C PHE A 147 -21.11 3.45 4.05
N VAL A 148 -21.79 2.35 3.72
CA VAL A 148 -23.09 2.38 3.04
C VAL A 148 -24.11 1.60 3.86
N GLN A 149 -25.20 2.27 4.18
CA GLN A 149 -26.33 1.70 4.93
C GLN A 149 -27.62 1.93 4.14
N PRO A 150 -28.11 0.93 3.39
CA PRO A 150 -29.26 1.09 2.49
C PRO A 150 -30.55 1.54 3.17
N ALA A 151 -30.70 1.22 4.46
CA ALA A 151 -31.81 1.66 5.31
C ALA A 151 -31.29 1.87 6.73
N SER A 152 -31.94 2.73 7.51
CA SER A 152 -31.52 3.10 8.87
C SER A 152 -31.39 1.93 9.86
N THR A 153 -31.97 0.78 9.56
CA THR A 153 -31.91 -0.46 10.36
C THR A 153 -31.07 -1.55 9.71
N ALA A 154 -30.55 -1.31 8.50
CA ALA A 154 -29.74 -2.30 7.78
C ALA A 154 -28.30 -2.31 8.30
N THR A 155 -27.65 -3.45 8.17
CA THR A 155 -26.22 -3.59 8.43
C THR A 155 -25.42 -2.70 7.49
N THR A 156 -24.46 -1.99 8.01
CA THR A 156 -23.55 -1.13 7.23
C THR A 156 -22.58 -1.99 6.44
N THR A 157 -22.42 -1.70 5.16
CA THR A 157 -21.35 -2.26 4.33
C THR A 157 -20.14 -1.34 4.39
N VAL A 158 -18.96 -1.91 4.48
CA VAL A 158 -17.71 -1.17 4.58
C VAL A 158 -16.79 -1.57 3.45
N SER A 159 -16.30 -0.59 2.75
CA SER A 159 -15.25 -0.74 1.73
C SER A 159 -14.33 0.47 1.77
N GLY A 160 -13.19 0.37 1.12
CA GLY A 160 -12.28 1.50 1.04
C GLY A 160 -11.11 1.24 0.12
N ASN A 161 -10.23 2.21 0.09
CA ASN A 161 -8.97 2.17 -0.66
C ASN A 161 -7.84 2.63 0.26
N PHE A 162 -6.73 1.93 0.20
CA PHE A 162 -5.46 2.32 0.81
C PHE A 162 -4.50 2.75 -0.28
N GLN A 163 -3.81 3.85 -0.07
CA GLN A 163 -2.82 4.39 -0.98
C GLN A 163 -1.56 4.77 -0.21
N ALA A 164 -0.39 4.38 -0.71
CA ALA A 164 0.89 4.69 -0.09
C ALA A 164 1.92 5.13 -1.13
N GLY A 165 2.90 5.89 -0.66
CA GLY A 165 3.92 6.52 -1.50
C GLY A 165 3.58 7.97 -1.80
N ALA A 166 4.61 8.75 -2.12
CA ALA A 166 4.40 10.11 -2.57
C ALA A 166 3.53 10.06 -3.83
N SER A 167 2.41 10.77 -3.82
CA SER A 167 1.88 11.29 -5.06
C SER A 167 3.02 12.12 -5.65
N VAL A 168 3.73 11.59 -6.63
CA VAL A 168 4.76 12.35 -7.32
C VAL A 168 4.02 13.56 -7.88
N PRO A 169 4.22 14.78 -7.37
CA PRO A 169 3.67 15.97 -8.02
C PRO A 169 4.14 15.84 -9.45
N GLU A 170 3.21 15.91 -10.41
CA GLU A 170 3.56 15.83 -11.83
C GLU A 170 4.84 16.63 -12.03
N PRO A 171 5.93 15.98 -12.48
CA PRO A 171 7.26 16.55 -12.31
C PRO A 171 7.22 17.98 -12.84
N GLY A 172 7.81 18.90 -12.10
CA GLY A 172 7.97 20.28 -12.57
C GLY A 172 8.58 20.37 -13.99
N THR A 173 8.94 19.22 -14.58
CA THR A 173 9.21 18.97 -15.99
C THR A 173 8.07 19.42 -16.91
N LEU A 174 6.79 19.27 -16.55
CA LEU A 174 5.70 19.81 -17.36
C LEU A 174 5.64 21.33 -17.25
N ALA A 175 5.87 21.87 -16.06
CA ALA A 175 5.97 23.33 -15.88
C ALA A 175 7.25 23.86 -16.55
N LEU A 176 8.38 23.19 -16.40
CA LEU A 176 9.64 23.53 -17.08
C LEU A 176 9.54 23.37 -18.59
N LEU A 177 8.88 22.31 -19.08
CA LEU A 177 8.60 22.13 -20.51
C LEU A 177 7.69 23.25 -21.04
N GLY A 178 6.62 23.60 -20.30
CA GLY A 178 5.73 24.70 -20.63
C GLY A 178 6.46 26.04 -20.67
N LEU A 179 7.29 26.32 -19.67
CA LEU A 179 8.15 27.53 -19.62
C LEU A 179 9.20 27.53 -20.74
N GLY A 180 9.81 26.37 -21.03
CA GLY A 180 10.77 26.22 -22.12
C GLY A 180 10.14 26.51 -23.49
N LEU A 181 8.97 25.97 -23.75
CA LEU A 181 8.22 26.21 -25.00
C LEU A 181 7.75 27.66 -25.10
N ALA A 182 7.28 28.26 -24.00
CA ALA A 182 6.92 29.68 -23.97
C ALA A 182 8.12 30.58 -24.20
N GLY A 183 9.28 30.28 -23.62
CA GLY A 183 10.53 30.99 -23.85
C GLY A 183 11.00 30.91 -25.30
N LEU A 184 10.92 29.72 -25.92
CA LEU A 184 11.23 29.53 -27.35
C LEU A 184 10.30 30.33 -28.26
N ALA A 185 8.99 30.37 -27.97
CA ALA A 185 8.01 31.14 -28.72
C ALA A 185 8.28 32.65 -28.61
N ALA A 186 8.63 33.15 -27.41
CA ALA A 186 8.99 34.52 -27.18
C ALA A 186 10.31 34.92 -27.88
N ALA A 187 11.31 34.05 -27.88
CA ALA A 187 12.59 34.27 -28.57
C ALA A 187 12.40 34.35 -30.10
N ARG A 188 11.49 33.53 -30.66
CA ARG A 188 11.20 33.52 -32.08
C ARG A 188 10.48 34.80 -32.54
N ARG A 189 9.59 35.38 -31.70
CA ARG A 189 8.93 36.67 -31.98
C ARG A 189 9.89 37.85 -32.00
N ARG A 190 10.98 37.82 -31.26
CA ARG A 190 11.98 38.90 -31.23
C ARG A 190 12.91 38.92 -32.45
N ARG A 191 12.91 37.89 -33.27
CA ARG A 191 13.75 37.76 -34.46
C ARG A 191 13.02 38.10 -35.78
N GLN A 192 11.74 38.39 -35.69
CA GLN A 192 10.93 38.95 -36.78
C GLN A 192 10.75 40.47 -36.60
#